data_ed3cca66e05ff264baca32ca1a17fcf7
#
_entry.id   ed3cca66e05ff264baca32ca1a17fcf7
#
_cell.length_a   1.000
_cell.length_b   1.000
_cell.length_c   1.000
_cell.angle_alpha   90.00
_cell.angle_beta   90.00
_cell.angle_gamma   90.00
#
_symmetry.space_group_name_H-M   'P 1'
#
loop_
_entity.id
_entity.type
_entity.pdbx_description
1 polymer ?
#
loop_
_entity_poly.entity_id
_entity_poly.type
_entity_poly.pdbx_seq_one_letter_code
_entity_poly.pdbx_strand_id
1 'polypeptide(L)'
;MKRVDDFRLRLGGKELVPIVIGGMGVDISTADLALEAARLGGVGHISDAMVNTVTDRRFDTKFVKDKLKQYKFNVANSDKSVVQFDLGQLAEATKLHVGRTMERKRGDGLILVNCMEKLTMNAPRETLRVRLEAALDAGVDGVTLAAGLHLGSFALIEDHPRFRDAKLGIIVSSLRALQLFLKKSSRTNRLPDYIVVEGPLAGGHLGFGLDWAKYDLAVIVAEIQQYLLAEKLDIPLIPAGGIFTGGDAVTYLENGASAVQVATRFTVTKECGLPDNVKQKYFQSTEDGIEVNMISPTGYPMRMLSNSPAIGDGIRPNCEAYGYLLDASGNCSYISSYNREVAAHPGAKRVSVMDKTCLCTQMRNFDLWTCGQYAYRLKDTSVKQDDGSYRLLTAEHVFKDYQFSSDGSILLPE
;
A
#
# COMPACT_ATOMS: atom_id res chain seq x y z
N MET A 1 -31.54 -8.63 4.52
CA MET A 1 -30.51 -7.86 3.80
C MET A 1 -29.37 -8.79 3.45
N LYS A 2 -28.73 -8.61 2.30
CA LYS A 2 -27.55 -9.39 1.93
C LYS A 2 -26.34 -9.00 2.77
N ARG A 3 -25.41 -9.93 2.90
CA ARG A 3 -24.12 -9.78 3.58
C ARG A 3 -23.01 -9.99 2.58
N VAL A 4 -21.80 -9.56 2.89
CA VAL A 4 -20.62 -9.84 2.06
C VAL A 4 -20.43 -11.36 1.87
N ASP A 5 -20.79 -12.16 2.86
CA ASP A 5 -20.74 -13.63 2.80
C ASP A 5 -21.67 -14.28 1.77
N ASP A 6 -22.67 -13.55 1.26
CA ASP A 6 -23.55 -14.04 0.19
C ASP A 6 -22.92 -13.95 -1.21
N PHE A 7 -21.74 -13.36 -1.32
CA PHE A 7 -20.98 -13.15 -2.56
C PHE A 7 -19.68 -13.92 -2.54
N ARG A 8 -19.10 -14.16 -3.73
CA ARG A 8 -17.79 -14.82 -3.87
C ARG A 8 -16.93 -14.12 -4.91
N LEU A 9 -15.67 -13.92 -4.58
CA LEU A 9 -14.63 -13.54 -5.54
C LEU A 9 -14.12 -14.81 -6.23
N ARG A 10 -14.28 -14.88 -7.54
CA ARG A 10 -13.66 -15.93 -8.35
C ARG A 10 -12.32 -15.47 -8.89
N LEU A 11 -11.24 -16.02 -8.37
CA LEU A 11 -9.89 -15.65 -8.77
C LEU A 11 -8.96 -16.87 -8.71
N GLY A 12 -8.27 -17.15 -9.81
CA GLY A 12 -7.32 -18.25 -9.88
C GLY A 12 -7.94 -19.63 -9.69
N GLY A 13 -9.17 -19.83 -10.13
CA GLY A 13 -9.90 -21.09 -9.96
C GLY A 13 -10.44 -21.33 -8.55
N LYS A 14 -10.33 -20.34 -7.66
CA LYS A 14 -10.85 -20.38 -6.29
C LYS A 14 -12.09 -19.50 -6.13
N GLU A 15 -12.95 -19.88 -5.22
CA GLU A 15 -14.05 -19.06 -4.70
C GLU A 15 -13.67 -18.54 -3.31
N LEU A 16 -13.47 -17.23 -3.21
CA LEU A 16 -12.96 -16.56 -2.03
C LEU A 16 -14.03 -15.68 -1.39
N VAL A 17 -13.88 -15.41 -0.10
CA VAL A 17 -14.61 -14.33 0.56
C VAL A 17 -14.20 -13.01 -0.13
N PRO A 18 -15.14 -12.17 -0.61
CA PRO A 18 -14.82 -11.03 -1.46
C PRO A 18 -14.31 -9.83 -0.66
N ILE A 19 -13.39 -10.08 0.26
CA ILE A 19 -12.69 -9.08 1.07
C ILE A 19 -11.19 -9.16 0.78
N VAL A 20 -10.64 -8.04 0.32
CA VAL A 20 -9.22 -7.86 0.06
C VAL A 20 -8.66 -6.88 1.09
N ILE A 21 -7.72 -7.30 1.93
CA ILE A 21 -6.99 -6.36 2.79
C ILE A 21 -5.91 -5.70 1.95
N GLY A 22 -6.05 -4.40 1.71
CA GLY A 22 -5.17 -3.62 0.84
C GLY A 22 -3.74 -3.55 1.35
N GLY A 23 -2.78 -3.43 0.43
CA GLY A 23 -1.36 -3.28 0.75
C GLY A 23 -1.05 -1.91 1.33
N MET A 24 -0.43 -1.89 2.50
CA MET A 24 0.00 -0.70 3.23
C MET A 24 1.51 -0.81 3.54
N GLY A 25 2.29 0.14 3.09
CA GLY A 25 3.75 0.18 3.33
C GLY A 25 4.09 1.23 4.37
N VAL A 26 5.23 1.20 5.07
CA VAL A 26 6.27 0.15 5.13
C VAL A 26 5.99 -0.73 6.35
N ASP A 27 6.04 -2.05 6.20
CA ASP A 27 5.84 -3.00 7.31
C ASP A 27 4.49 -2.81 8.07
N ILE A 28 3.51 -2.15 7.46
CA ILE A 28 2.15 -1.97 7.99
C ILE A 28 1.31 -3.19 7.60
N SER A 29 1.26 -3.56 6.31
CA SER A 29 0.76 -4.86 5.86
C SER A 29 1.81 -5.93 6.13
N THR A 30 1.71 -6.53 7.29
CA THR A 30 2.63 -7.56 7.78
C THR A 30 2.29 -8.94 7.21
N ALA A 31 3.21 -9.87 7.38
CA ALA A 31 2.94 -11.28 7.13
C ALA A 31 1.74 -11.77 7.96
N ASP A 32 1.65 -11.39 9.25
CA ASP A 32 0.58 -11.83 10.14
C ASP A 32 -0.79 -11.35 9.68
N LEU A 33 -0.89 -10.10 9.23
CA LEU A 33 -2.14 -9.54 8.69
C LEU A 33 -2.56 -10.27 7.39
N ALA A 34 -1.61 -10.52 6.48
CA ALA A 34 -1.88 -11.23 5.22
C ALA A 34 -2.26 -12.70 5.45
N LEU A 35 -1.59 -13.38 6.40
CA LEU A 35 -1.88 -14.75 6.80
C LEU A 35 -3.28 -14.89 7.38
N GLU A 36 -3.71 -13.90 8.17
CA GLU A 36 -5.04 -13.91 8.76
C GLU A 36 -6.13 -13.76 7.70
N ALA A 37 -5.96 -12.84 6.73
CA ALA A 37 -6.86 -12.72 5.60
C ALA A 37 -6.97 -14.05 4.81
N ALA A 38 -5.84 -14.69 4.54
CA ALA A 38 -5.81 -15.95 3.80
C ALA A 38 -6.46 -17.10 4.59
N ARG A 39 -6.25 -17.17 5.91
CA ARG A 39 -6.88 -18.15 6.81
C ARG A 39 -8.40 -18.03 6.79
N LEU A 40 -8.91 -16.82 6.70
CA LEU A 40 -10.34 -16.51 6.66
C LEU A 40 -10.97 -16.62 5.26
N GLY A 41 -10.19 -17.08 4.27
CA GLY A 41 -10.67 -17.30 2.91
C GLY A 41 -10.71 -16.05 2.03
N GLY A 42 -10.20 -14.92 2.49
CA GLY A 42 -10.08 -13.67 1.72
C GLY A 42 -8.72 -13.52 1.05
N VAL A 43 -8.36 -12.27 0.74
CA VAL A 43 -7.10 -11.91 0.10
C VAL A 43 -6.32 -10.94 0.99
N GLY A 44 -5.08 -11.29 1.31
CA GLY A 44 -4.17 -10.44 2.07
C GLY A 44 -2.99 -9.97 1.23
N HIS A 45 -2.44 -8.81 1.58
CA HIS A 45 -1.22 -8.30 0.97
C HIS A 45 -0.09 -8.21 1.99
N ILE A 46 1.12 -8.51 1.54
CA ILE A 46 2.35 -8.04 2.17
C ILE A 46 2.95 -6.93 1.30
N SER A 47 3.54 -5.92 1.93
CA SER A 47 4.15 -4.81 1.20
C SER A 47 5.62 -5.10 0.87
N ASP A 48 6.04 -4.82 -0.37
CA ASP A 48 7.44 -4.89 -0.78
C ASP A 48 8.21 -3.59 -0.48
N ALA A 49 7.52 -2.57 0.03
CA ALA A 49 8.14 -1.30 0.32
C ALA A 49 9.25 -1.45 1.35
N MET A 50 10.47 -1.02 0.98
CA MET A 50 11.65 -1.08 1.84
C MET A 50 11.93 -2.49 2.39
N VAL A 51 11.79 -3.53 1.55
CA VAL A 51 11.90 -4.93 1.96
C VAL A 51 13.21 -5.24 2.71
N ASN A 52 14.35 -4.64 2.33
CA ASN A 52 15.62 -4.80 3.06
C ASN A 52 15.51 -4.32 4.51
N THR A 53 14.82 -3.19 4.75
CA THR A 53 14.58 -2.67 6.11
C THR A 53 13.63 -3.58 6.89
N VAL A 54 12.62 -4.12 6.23
CA VAL A 54 11.66 -5.04 6.85
C VAL A 54 12.34 -6.35 7.24
N THR A 55 13.18 -6.91 6.38
CA THR A 55 13.93 -8.14 6.67
C THR A 55 14.97 -7.94 7.77
N ASP A 56 15.70 -6.80 7.79
CA ASP A 56 16.61 -6.48 8.88
C ASP A 56 15.90 -6.42 10.24
N ARG A 57 14.68 -5.89 10.25
CA ARG A 57 13.87 -5.79 11.48
C ARG A 57 13.31 -7.14 11.94
N ARG A 58 12.93 -8.01 11.00
CA ARG A 58 12.18 -9.23 11.30
C ARG A 58 13.02 -10.51 11.32
N PHE A 59 14.15 -10.52 10.61
CA PHE A 59 14.95 -11.73 10.39
C PHE A 59 16.43 -11.57 10.75
N ASP A 60 16.78 -10.48 11.46
CA ASP A 60 18.17 -10.17 11.89
C ASP A 60 19.18 -10.15 10.73
N THR A 61 18.73 -9.74 9.54
CA THR A 61 19.64 -9.47 8.40
C THR A 61 20.33 -8.12 8.58
N LYS A 62 21.30 -7.78 7.72
CA LYS A 62 22.12 -6.56 7.85
C LYS A 62 22.20 -5.77 6.53
N PHE A 63 21.26 -5.96 5.63
CA PHE A 63 21.27 -5.36 4.29
C PHE A 63 21.39 -3.82 4.32
N VAL A 64 20.60 -3.17 5.14
CA VAL A 64 20.63 -1.70 5.30
C VAL A 64 21.94 -1.25 5.96
N LYS A 65 22.41 -1.99 6.98
CA LYS A 65 23.66 -1.68 7.66
C LYS A 65 24.86 -1.81 6.73
N ASP A 66 24.89 -2.81 5.89
CA ASP A 66 25.97 -3.05 4.92
C ASP A 66 25.95 -1.97 3.84
N LYS A 67 24.77 -1.60 3.34
CA LYS A 67 24.61 -0.48 2.41
C LYS A 67 25.07 0.85 3.01
N LEU A 68 24.72 1.14 4.25
CA LEU A 68 25.21 2.33 4.98
C LEU A 68 26.73 2.36 5.10
N LYS A 69 27.35 1.22 5.37
CA LYS A 69 28.80 1.09 5.42
C LYS A 69 29.44 1.42 4.07
N GLN A 70 28.92 0.83 2.99
CA GLN A 70 29.42 1.01 1.63
C GLN A 70 29.36 2.48 1.19
N TYR A 71 28.26 3.18 1.51
CA TYR A 71 28.01 4.54 1.06
C TYR A 71 28.20 5.61 2.16
N LYS A 72 29.00 5.31 3.20
CA LYS A 72 29.21 6.21 4.34
C LYS A 72 29.62 7.63 3.96
N PHE A 73 30.48 7.79 2.96
CA PHE A 73 30.91 9.10 2.46
C PHE A 73 29.75 9.86 1.79
N ASN A 74 28.96 9.19 0.97
CA ASN A 74 27.81 9.78 0.29
C ASN A 74 26.73 10.22 1.28
N VAL A 75 26.51 9.47 2.37
CA VAL A 75 25.65 9.88 3.48
C VAL A 75 26.12 11.21 4.06
N ALA A 76 27.41 11.30 4.39
CA ALA A 76 27.98 12.48 5.04
C ALA A 76 27.84 13.75 4.18
N ASN A 77 27.99 13.61 2.85
CA ASN A 77 27.92 14.73 1.89
C ASN A 77 26.57 14.91 1.22
N SER A 78 25.55 14.13 1.62
CA SER A 78 24.24 14.11 0.96
C SER A 78 24.27 13.85 -0.55
N ASP A 79 25.36 13.28 -1.07
CA ASP A 79 25.48 12.87 -2.47
C ASP A 79 24.82 11.50 -2.67
N LYS A 80 23.80 11.45 -3.50
CA LYS A 80 22.98 10.26 -3.77
C LYS A 80 23.14 9.77 -5.22
N SER A 81 23.95 10.43 -6.02
CA SER A 81 24.08 10.16 -7.46
C SER A 81 24.63 8.76 -7.78
N VAL A 82 25.49 8.24 -6.89
CA VAL A 82 26.15 6.93 -7.08
C VAL A 82 25.56 5.81 -6.24
N VAL A 83 24.58 6.11 -5.39
CA VAL A 83 23.99 5.10 -4.51
C VAL A 83 23.11 4.13 -5.30
N GLN A 84 23.38 2.84 -5.18
CA GLN A 84 22.65 1.78 -5.85
C GLN A 84 22.22 0.69 -4.84
N PHE A 85 21.16 -0.04 -5.19
CA PHE A 85 20.82 -1.26 -4.49
C PHE A 85 21.72 -2.40 -4.98
N ASP A 86 22.17 -3.22 -4.06
CA ASP A 86 22.67 -4.55 -4.38
C ASP A 86 21.47 -5.43 -4.79
N LEU A 87 21.42 -5.80 -6.07
CA LEU A 87 20.30 -6.56 -6.64
C LEU A 87 20.22 -7.98 -6.06
N GLY A 88 21.37 -8.58 -5.70
CA GLY A 88 21.41 -9.89 -5.03
C GLY A 88 20.80 -9.83 -3.63
N GLN A 89 21.20 -8.85 -2.82
CA GLN A 89 20.62 -8.62 -1.49
C GLN A 89 19.13 -8.25 -1.57
N LEU A 90 18.73 -7.50 -2.59
CA LEU A 90 17.32 -7.14 -2.79
C LEU A 90 16.47 -8.40 -3.13
N ALA A 91 16.99 -9.27 -3.97
CA ALA A 91 16.36 -10.56 -4.28
C ALA A 91 16.27 -11.45 -3.04
N GLU A 92 17.36 -11.55 -2.28
CA GLU A 92 17.42 -12.36 -1.05
C GLU A 92 16.42 -11.86 0.00
N ALA A 93 16.38 -10.54 0.25
CA ALA A 93 15.42 -9.93 1.15
C ALA A 93 13.97 -10.21 0.74
N THR A 94 13.66 -10.07 -0.56
CA THR A 94 12.33 -10.34 -1.09
C THR A 94 11.96 -11.81 -0.94
N LYS A 95 12.85 -12.73 -1.32
CA LYS A 95 12.63 -14.19 -1.17
C LYS A 95 12.45 -14.60 0.28
N LEU A 96 13.25 -14.03 1.19
CA LEU A 96 13.15 -14.31 2.61
C LEU A 96 11.81 -13.84 3.17
N HIS A 97 11.41 -12.60 2.90
CA HIS A 97 10.16 -12.04 3.40
C HIS A 97 8.93 -12.78 2.86
N VAL A 98 8.87 -13.00 1.55
CA VAL A 98 7.76 -13.70 0.90
C VAL A 98 7.76 -15.19 1.28
N GLY A 99 8.90 -15.89 1.17
CA GLY A 99 9.01 -17.32 1.44
C GLY A 99 8.59 -17.66 2.88
N ARG A 100 9.10 -16.92 3.87
CA ARG A 100 8.70 -17.10 5.28
C ARG A 100 7.21 -16.85 5.52
N THR A 101 6.60 -15.97 4.75
CA THR A 101 5.16 -15.76 4.81
C THR A 101 4.42 -16.95 4.21
N MET A 102 4.81 -17.40 3.03
CA MET A 102 4.15 -18.51 2.33
C MET A 102 4.28 -19.87 3.06
N GLU A 103 5.41 -20.14 3.73
CA GLU A 103 5.60 -21.31 4.59
C GLU A 103 4.56 -21.42 5.72
N ARG A 104 4.10 -20.27 6.20
CA ARG A 104 3.12 -20.16 7.30
C ARG A 104 1.66 -20.13 6.81
N LYS A 105 1.44 -20.01 5.51
CA LYS A 105 0.08 -19.88 4.94
C LYS A 105 -0.80 -21.05 5.33
N ARG A 106 -2.03 -20.71 5.77
CA ARG A 106 -3.11 -21.66 6.08
C ARG A 106 -4.39 -21.15 5.43
N GLY A 107 -5.31 -22.08 5.15
CA GLY A 107 -6.58 -21.77 4.49
C GLY A 107 -6.44 -21.58 2.98
N ASP A 108 -7.58 -21.32 2.33
CA ASP A 108 -7.70 -21.29 0.86
C ASP A 108 -7.56 -19.90 0.27
N GLY A 109 -7.49 -18.86 1.10
CA GLY A 109 -7.31 -17.48 0.66
C GLY A 109 -6.00 -17.23 -0.11
N LEU A 110 -5.81 -16.03 -0.61
CA LEU A 110 -4.62 -15.65 -1.36
C LEU A 110 -3.74 -14.67 -0.57
N ILE A 111 -2.43 -14.81 -0.75
CA ILE A 111 -1.43 -13.86 -0.28
C ILE A 111 -0.77 -13.24 -1.50
N LEU A 112 -0.85 -11.92 -1.61
CA LEU A 112 -0.31 -11.13 -2.70
C LEU A 112 0.81 -10.21 -2.20
N VAL A 113 1.75 -9.88 -3.07
CA VAL A 113 2.72 -8.80 -2.81
C VAL A 113 2.18 -7.51 -3.40
N ASN A 114 2.03 -6.47 -2.58
CA ASN A 114 1.77 -5.12 -3.05
C ASN A 114 3.09 -4.50 -3.50
N CYS A 115 3.33 -4.51 -4.81
CA CYS A 115 4.59 -4.08 -5.41
C CYS A 115 4.49 -2.65 -5.91
N MET A 116 5.35 -1.78 -5.40
CA MET A 116 5.37 -0.36 -5.77
C MET A 116 6.33 -0.11 -6.94
N GLU A 117 5.90 0.68 -7.95
CA GLU A 117 6.70 0.96 -9.14
C GLU A 117 7.92 1.84 -8.84
N LYS A 118 7.70 2.96 -8.16
CA LYS A 118 8.71 4.02 -8.01
C LYS A 118 9.44 3.93 -6.68
N LEU A 119 10.41 3.04 -6.56
CA LEU A 119 11.05 2.80 -5.28
C LEU A 119 12.58 2.92 -5.26
N THR A 120 13.21 3.44 -6.31
CA THR A 120 14.68 3.55 -6.33
C THR A 120 15.15 4.84 -6.96
N MET A 121 16.22 5.40 -6.45
CA MET A 121 16.85 6.59 -7.05
C MET A 121 17.65 6.23 -8.30
N ASN A 122 18.34 5.07 -8.29
CA ASN A 122 19.13 4.56 -9.39
C ASN A 122 18.62 3.17 -9.80
N ALA A 123 18.72 2.83 -11.08
CA ALA A 123 18.30 1.54 -11.63
C ALA A 123 16.85 1.13 -11.22
N PRO A 124 15.82 1.99 -11.42
CA PRO A 124 14.47 1.71 -10.97
C PRO A 124 13.84 0.50 -11.65
N ARG A 125 14.18 0.27 -12.92
CA ARG A 125 13.65 -0.83 -13.72
C ARG A 125 14.21 -2.18 -13.27
N GLU A 126 15.52 -2.24 -13.05
CA GLU A 126 16.23 -3.44 -12.62
C GLU A 126 15.79 -3.86 -11.20
N THR A 127 15.67 -2.89 -10.30
CA THR A 127 15.20 -3.17 -8.94
C THR A 127 13.74 -3.59 -8.89
N LEU A 128 12.87 -3.05 -9.76
CA LEU A 128 11.49 -3.51 -9.88
C LEU A 128 11.45 -4.95 -10.41
N ARG A 129 12.20 -5.24 -11.48
CA ARG A 129 12.29 -6.58 -12.06
C ARG A 129 12.70 -7.61 -10.99
N VAL A 130 13.80 -7.35 -10.29
CA VAL A 130 14.33 -8.24 -9.27
C VAL A 130 13.31 -8.52 -8.16
N ARG A 131 12.59 -7.51 -7.68
CA ARG A 131 11.55 -7.71 -6.65
C ARG A 131 10.38 -8.55 -7.15
N LEU A 132 9.93 -8.32 -8.39
CA LEU A 132 8.86 -9.10 -9.01
C LEU A 132 9.28 -10.57 -9.19
N GLU A 133 10.44 -10.81 -9.82
CA GLU A 133 10.96 -12.17 -10.04
C GLU A 133 11.17 -12.90 -8.70
N ALA A 134 11.81 -12.26 -7.73
CA ALA A 134 12.07 -12.84 -6.41
C ALA A 134 10.79 -13.17 -5.64
N ALA A 135 9.74 -12.35 -5.74
CA ALA A 135 8.46 -12.64 -5.13
C ALA A 135 7.79 -13.86 -5.79
N LEU A 136 7.84 -13.95 -7.10
CA LEU A 136 7.32 -15.11 -7.85
C LEU A 136 8.09 -16.37 -7.54
N ASP A 137 9.43 -16.32 -7.51
CA ASP A 137 10.30 -17.44 -7.12
C ASP A 137 10.00 -17.95 -5.71
N ALA A 138 9.67 -17.04 -4.79
CA ALA A 138 9.32 -17.40 -3.41
C ALA A 138 7.91 -17.99 -3.25
N GLY A 139 7.17 -18.17 -4.35
CA GLY A 139 5.92 -18.91 -4.36
C GLY A 139 4.68 -18.10 -3.96
N VAL A 140 4.74 -16.77 -3.97
CA VAL A 140 3.54 -15.92 -3.71
C VAL A 140 2.40 -16.27 -4.66
N ASP A 141 1.15 -16.15 -4.22
CA ASP A 141 -0.03 -16.43 -5.08
C ASP A 141 -0.15 -15.39 -6.22
N GLY A 142 0.35 -14.17 -6.02
CA GLY A 142 0.32 -13.13 -7.03
C GLY A 142 0.90 -11.80 -6.57
N VAL A 143 0.78 -10.81 -7.44
CA VAL A 143 1.30 -9.45 -7.22
C VAL A 143 0.23 -8.42 -7.59
N THR A 144 0.03 -7.42 -6.73
CA THR A 144 -0.72 -6.21 -7.05
C THR A 144 0.26 -5.10 -7.38
N LEU A 145 0.23 -4.60 -8.61
CA LEU A 145 1.06 -3.50 -9.07
C LEU A 145 0.47 -2.17 -8.61
N ALA A 146 1.16 -1.49 -7.69
CA ALA A 146 0.69 -0.31 -6.99
C ALA A 146 1.66 0.89 -7.10
N ALA A 147 1.26 2.04 -6.59
CA ALA A 147 2.04 3.27 -6.52
C ALA A 147 2.62 3.71 -7.88
N GLY A 148 1.76 3.76 -8.88
CA GLY A 148 2.06 4.18 -10.24
C GLY A 148 1.25 3.37 -11.26
N LEU A 149 1.24 3.85 -12.50
CA LEU A 149 0.65 3.11 -13.61
C LEU A 149 1.72 2.24 -14.27
N HIS A 150 1.78 1.00 -13.89
CA HIS A 150 2.80 0.01 -14.25
C HIS A 150 2.78 -0.41 -15.73
N LEU A 151 2.91 0.55 -16.64
CA LEU A 151 2.76 0.33 -18.09
C LEU A 151 3.75 -0.66 -18.70
N GLY A 152 4.89 -0.91 -18.05
CA GLY A 152 5.94 -1.80 -18.54
C GLY A 152 6.21 -3.01 -17.66
N SER A 153 5.54 -3.16 -16.52
CA SER A 153 5.92 -4.16 -15.51
C SER A 153 5.68 -5.59 -15.96
N PHE A 154 4.64 -5.85 -16.74
CA PHE A 154 4.39 -7.20 -17.30
C PHE A 154 5.54 -7.64 -18.21
N ALA A 155 6.08 -6.73 -19.05
CA ALA A 155 7.20 -7.03 -19.92
C ALA A 155 8.54 -7.25 -19.17
N LEU A 156 8.65 -6.86 -17.90
CA LEU A 156 9.84 -7.15 -17.10
C LEU A 156 9.93 -8.62 -16.68
N ILE A 157 8.80 -9.29 -16.62
CA ILE A 157 8.67 -10.65 -16.08
C ILE A 157 7.99 -11.63 -17.07
N GLU A 158 7.85 -11.25 -18.34
CA GLU A 158 7.16 -12.08 -19.35
C GLU A 158 7.82 -13.45 -19.57
N ASP A 159 9.12 -13.53 -19.38
CA ASP A 159 9.91 -14.77 -19.48
C ASP A 159 9.94 -15.61 -18.19
N HIS A 160 9.36 -15.08 -17.10
CA HIS A 160 9.36 -15.80 -15.82
C HIS A 160 8.43 -17.04 -15.89
N PRO A 161 8.84 -18.23 -15.41
CA PRO A 161 8.04 -19.45 -15.49
C PRO A 161 6.62 -19.30 -14.92
N ARG A 162 6.48 -18.52 -13.84
CA ARG A 162 5.20 -18.27 -13.18
C ARG A 162 4.41 -17.10 -13.75
N PHE A 163 4.85 -16.48 -14.85
CA PHE A 163 4.17 -15.32 -15.43
C PHE A 163 2.71 -15.60 -15.79
N ARG A 164 2.37 -16.83 -16.20
CA ARG A 164 1.02 -17.19 -16.65
C ARG A 164 0.09 -17.68 -15.53
N ASP A 165 0.63 -18.24 -14.46
CA ASP A 165 -0.17 -18.82 -13.36
C ASP A 165 -0.30 -17.92 -12.13
N ALA A 166 0.70 -17.12 -11.80
CA ALA A 166 0.60 -16.13 -10.73
C ALA A 166 -0.46 -15.06 -11.04
N LYS A 167 -1.17 -14.59 -10.01
CA LYS A 167 -2.23 -13.58 -10.18
C LYS A 167 -1.61 -12.19 -10.23
N LEU A 168 -1.80 -11.50 -11.35
CA LEU A 168 -1.27 -10.16 -11.57
C LEU A 168 -2.40 -9.15 -11.61
N GLY A 169 -2.47 -8.30 -10.60
CA GLY A 169 -3.45 -7.23 -10.49
C GLY A 169 -2.85 -5.85 -10.67
N ILE A 170 -3.68 -4.90 -10.99
CA ILE A 170 -3.31 -3.49 -11.14
C ILE A 170 -4.23 -2.59 -10.30
N ILE A 171 -3.73 -1.41 -9.95
CA ILE A 171 -4.53 -0.36 -9.32
C ILE A 171 -4.69 0.79 -10.32
N VAL A 172 -5.92 1.22 -10.52
CA VAL A 172 -6.27 2.37 -11.38
C VAL A 172 -7.26 3.30 -10.66
N SER A 173 -7.21 4.59 -10.97
CA SER A 173 -8.12 5.58 -10.41
C SER A 173 -9.03 6.22 -11.49
N SER A 174 -9.00 5.71 -12.72
CA SER A 174 -9.84 6.19 -13.81
C SER A 174 -9.91 5.20 -14.97
N LEU A 175 -10.95 5.28 -15.78
CA LEU A 175 -11.07 4.54 -17.04
C LEU A 175 -9.88 4.82 -17.98
N ARG A 176 -9.43 6.08 -18.07
CA ARG A 176 -8.28 6.42 -18.91
C ARG A 176 -7.01 5.68 -18.50
N ALA A 177 -6.74 5.58 -17.19
CA ALA A 177 -5.59 4.82 -16.67
C ALA A 177 -5.68 3.34 -17.07
N LEU A 178 -6.85 2.73 -16.94
CA LEU A 178 -7.09 1.35 -17.36
C LEU A 178 -6.83 1.17 -18.87
N GLN A 179 -7.40 2.02 -19.72
CA GLN A 179 -7.20 1.95 -21.17
C GLN A 179 -5.74 2.05 -21.58
N LEU A 180 -4.98 2.95 -20.93
CA LEU A 180 -3.53 3.08 -21.18
C LEU A 180 -2.78 1.81 -20.77
N PHE A 181 -3.14 1.22 -19.63
CA PHE A 181 -2.54 -0.03 -19.18
C PHE A 181 -2.84 -1.18 -20.15
N LEU A 182 -4.11 -1.40 -20.50
CA LEU A 182 -4.54 -2.49 -21.40
C LEU A 182 -3.86 -2.38 -22.77
N LYS A 183 -3.76 -1.17 -23.33
CA LYS A 183 -3.05 -0.91 -24.58
C LYS A 183 -1.56 -1.31 -24.50
N LYS A 184 -0.92 -1.12 -23.35
CA LYS A 184 0.51 -1.47 -23.17
C LYS A 184 0.69 -2.96 -22.87
N SER A 185 -0.15 -3.54 -22.02
CA SER A 185 -0.07 -4.95 -21.64
C SER A 185 -0.41 -5.91 -22.80
N SER A 186 -1.15 -5.45 -23.80
CA SER A 186 -1.44 -6.25 -25.01
C SER A 186 -0.17 -6.76 -25.71
N ARG A 187 0.97 -6.08 -25.56
CA ARG A 187 2.26 -6.50 -26.13
C ARG A 187 2.81 -7.79 -25.52
N THR A 188 2.45 -8.11 -24.29
CA THR A 188 2.84 -9.34 -23.60
C THR A 188 1.78 -10.44 -23.74
N ASN A 189 0.69 -10.18 -24.50
CA ASN A 189 -0.46 -11.06 -24.61
C ASN A 189 -0.96 -11.53 -23.22
N ARG A 190 -1.01 -10.60 -22.26
CA ARG A 190 -1.47 -10.85 -20.89
C ARG A 190 -2.38 -9.70 -20.41
N LEU A 191 -3.59 -10.05 -19.99
CA LEU A 191 -4.49 -9.17 -19.26
C LEU A 191 -4.20 -9.25 -17.75
N PRO A 192 -4.55 -8.24 -16.96
CA PRO A 192 -4.55 -8.38 -15.51
C PRO A 192 -5.62 -9.40 -15.07
N ASP A 193 -5.33 -10.15 -14.01
CA ASP A 193 -6.28 -11.12 -13.44
C ASP A 193 -7.38 -10.42 -12.62
N TYR A 194 -7.16 -9.21 -12.17
CA TYR A 194 -8.11 -8.35 -11.45
C TYR A 194 -7.68 -6.88 -11.51
N ILE A 195 -8.62 -5.99 -11.29
CA ILE A 195 -8.40 -4.54 -11.29
C ILE A 195 -8.91 -3.98 -9.97
N VAL A 196 -8.03 -3.36 -9.19
CA VAL A 196 -8.44 -2.52 -8.05
C VAL A 196 -8.76 -1.13 -8.58
N VAL A 197 -9.96 -0.64 -8.30
CA VAL A 197 -10.39 0.72 -8.64
C VAL A 197 -10.29 1.56 -7.38
N GLU A 198 -9.24 2.37 -7.29
CA GLU A 198 -8.99 3.21 -6.13
C GLU A 198 -9.70 4.56 -6.26
N GLY A 199 -10.61 4.84 -5.34
CA GLY A 199 -11.41 6.05 -5.29
C GLY A 199 -10.77 7.20 -4.51
N PRO A 200 -11.40 8.38 -4.55
CA PRO A 200 -10.87 9.61 -3.97
C PRO A 200 -10.80 9.59 -2.43
N LEU A 201 -11.52 8.68 -1.76
CA LEU A 201 -11.53 8.56 -0.29
C LEU A 201 -10.48 7.59 0.26
N ALA A 202 -9.61 7.05 -0.60
CA ALA A 202 -8.51 6.19 -0.21
C ALA A 202 -7.48 6.93 0.65
N GLY A 203 -6.65 6.19 1.36
CA GLY A 203 -5.58 6.71 2.20
C GLY A 203 -4.22 6.72 1.50
N GLY A 204 -3.29 7.51 2.01
CA GLY A 204 -1.96 7.65 1.43
C GLY A 204 -1.97 8.45 0.13
N HIS A 205 -1.09 8.10 -0.80
CA HIS A 205 -1.00 8.78 -2.08
C HIS A 205 -2.25 8.56 -2.92
N LEU A 206 -2.80 9.64 -3.47
CA LEU A 206 -4.02 9.60 -4.28
C LEU A 206 -3.68 9.59 -5.77
N GLY A 207 -4.43 8.82 -6.53
CA GLY A 207 -4.43 8.88 -8.00
C GLY A 207 -5.19 10.11 -8.57
N PHE A 208 -5.52 11.08 -7.72
CA PHE A 208 -6.27 12.30 -8.02
C PHE A 208 -5.43 13.53 -7.68
N GLY A 209 -5.82 14.69 -8.21
CA GLY A 209 -5.27 15.98 -7.81
C GLY A 209 -5.82 16.48 -6.46
N LEU A 210 -5.52 17.73 -6.10
CA LEU A 210 -6.10 18.38 -4.93
C LEU A 210 -7.62 18.59 -5.05
N ASP A 211 -8.17 18.43 -6.24
CA ASP A 211 -9.60 18.47 -6.55
C ASP A 211 -10.29 17.10 -6.39
N TRP A 212 -9.68 16.18 -5.65
CA TRP A 212 -10.13 14.82 -5.40
C TRP A 212 -11.62 14.71 -5.01
N ALA A 213 -12.15 15.70 -4.31
CA ALA A 213 -13.55 15.72 -3.86
C ALA A 213 -14.59 15.83 -4.99
N LYS A 214 -14.15 16.11 -6.23
CA LYS A 214 -15.03 16.13 -7.42
C LYS A 214 -15.32 14.74 -7.96
N TYR A 215 -14.60 13.73 -7.52
CA TYR A 215 -14.68 12.37 -8.03
C TYR A 215 -15.48 11.48 -7.08
N ASP A 216 -16.13 10.48 -7.65
CA ASP A 216 -16.90 9.48 -6.91
C ASP A 216 -16.49 8.07 -7.33
N LEU A 217 -16.23 7.19 -6.36
CA LEU A 217 -15.80 5.82 -6.62
C LEU A 217 -16.85 5.02 -7.39
N ALA A 218 -18.13 5.18 -7.05
CA ALA A 218 -19.20 4.40 -7.71
C ALA A 218 -19.31 4.78 -9.18
N VAL A 219 -19.16 6.06 -9.51
CA VAL A 219 -19.14 6.55 -10.89
C VAL A 219 -17.95 5.97 -11.66
N ILE A 220 -16.75 6.01 -11.10
CA ILE A 220 -15.54 5.46 -11.75
C ILE A 220 -15.68 3.95 -11.97
N VAL A 221 -16.20 3.22 -10.98
CA VAL A 221 -16.44 1.77 -11.09
C VAL A 221 -17.44 1.49 -12.22
N ALA A 222 -18.55 2.22 -12.28
CA ALA A 222 -19.57 2.04 -13.33
C ALA A 222 -19.01 2.32 -14.73
N GLU A 223 -18.21 3.38 -14.91
CA GLU A 223 -17.55 3.68 -16.19
C GLU A 223 -16.62 2.54 -16.64
N ILE A 224 -15.84 2.00 -15.70
CA ILE A 224 -14.92 0.89 -15.98
C ILE A 224 -15.69 -0.39 -16.29
N GLN A 225 -16.77 -0.70 -15.57
CA GLN A 225 -17.63 -1.86 -15.83
C GLN A 225 -18.24 -1.79 -17.25
N GLN A 226 -18.79 -0.63 -17.62
CA GLN A 226 -19.36 -0.44 -18.95
C GLN A 226 -18.31 -0.62 -20.06
N TYR A 227 -17.11 -0.12 -19.85
CA TYR A 227 -16.01 -0.31 -20.78
C TYR A 227 -15.61 -1.78 -20.92
N LEU A 228 -15.41 -2.49 -19.79
CA LEU A 228 -15.04 -3.92 -19.82
C LEU A 228 -16.13 -4.75 -20.53
N LEU A 229 -17.40 -4.46 -20.28
CA LEU A 229 -18.52 -5.12 -20.93
C LEU A 229 -18.51 -4.88 -22.46
N ALA A 230 -18.30 -3.63 -22.88
CA ALA A 230 -18.23 -3.26 -24.29
C ALA A 230 -17.07 -3.94 -25.04
N GLU A 231 -15.91 -4.06 -24.37
CA GLU A 231 -14.71 -4.74 -24.87
C GLU A 231 -14.76 -6.27 -24.70
N LYS A 232 -15.82 -6.82 -24.08
CA LYS A 232 -15.99 -8.25 -23.76
C LYS A 232 -14.84 -8.80 -22.91
N LEU A 233 -14.37 -8.01 -21.96
CA LEU A 233 -13.32 -8.36 -21.01
C LEU A 233 -13.95 -8.77 -19.68
N ASP A 234 -13.76 -10.04 -19.30
CA ASP A 234 -14.21 -10.58 -18.00
C ASP A 234 -13.06 -10.49 -16.99
N ILE A 235 -12.89 -9.30 -16.40
CA ILE A 235 -11.83 -9.04 -15.40
C ILE A 235 -12.49 -8.59 -14.10
N PRO A 236 -12.27 -9.29 -12.97
CA PRO A 236 -12.80 -8.91 -11.67
C PRO A 236 -12.46 -7.47 -11.28
N LEU A 237 -13.47 -6.68 -10.89
CA LEU A 237 -13.31 -5.33 -10.36
C LEU A 237 -13.41 -5.33 -8.84
N ILE A 238 -12.50 -4.61 -8.20
CA ILE A 238 -12.34 -4.52 -6.75
C ILE A 238 -12.31 -3.04 -6.35
N PRO A 239 -13.44 -2.41 -6.04
CA PRO A 239 -13.49 -1.04 -5.51
C PRO A 239 -12.71 -0.90 -4.21
N ALA A 240 -12.03 0.24 -4.03
CA ALA A 240 -11.23 0.58 -2.86
C ALA A 240 -11.36 2.07 -2.50
N GLY A 241 -11.38 2.38 -1.20
CA GLY A 241 -11.46 3.75 -0.69
C GLY A 241 -12.87 4.18 -0.28
N GLY A 242 -13.02 4.51 1.00
CA GLY A 242 -14.31 4.90 1.57
C GLY A 242 -15.24 3.76 1.96
N ILE A 243 -14.82 2.51 1.84
CA ILE A 243 -15.60 1.32 2.26
C ILE A 243 -15.25 1.03 3.72
N PHE A 244 -16.15 1.34 4.65
CA PHE A 244 -15.87 1.28 6.08
C PHE A 244 -16.64 0.19 6.81
N THR A 245 -17.80 -0.25 6.31
CA THR A 245 -18.67 -1.27 6.89
C THR A 245 -18.96 -2.39 5.90
N GLY A 246 -19.51 -3.51 6.40
CA GLY A 246 -20.05 -4.58 5.55
C GLY A 246 -21.18 -4.09 4.64
N GLY A 247 -22.03 -3.18 5.12
CA GLY A 247 -23.09 -2.57 4.32
C GLY A 247 -22.54 -1.75 3.13
N ASP A 248 -21.48 -0.96 3.36
CA ASP A 248 -20.81 -0.24 2.25
C ASP A 248 -20.27 -1.24 1.22
N ALA A 249 -19.68 -2.34 1.66
CA ALA A 249 -19.16 -3.39 0.78
C ALA A 249 -20.28 -4.04 -0.04
N VAL A 250 -21.40 -4.40 0.59
CA VAL A 250 -22.56 -5.01 -0.10
C VAL A 250 -23.08 -4.12 -1.20
N THR A 251 -23.10 -2.79 -1.00
CA THR A 251 -23.53 -1.84 -2.04
C THR A 251 -22.72 -2.00 -3.34
N TYR A 252 -21.40 -2.16 -3.27
CA TYR A 252 -20.58 -2.39 -4.46
C TYR A 252 -20.76 -3.80 -5.05
N LEU A 253 -20.89 -4.81 -4.19
CA LEU A 253 -21.06 -6.21 -4.62
C LEU A 253 -22.40 -6.41 -5.34
N GLU A 254 -23.48 -5.81 -4.86
CA GLU A 254 -24.79 -5.82 -5.53
C GLU A 254 -24.77 -5.10 -6.89
N ASN A 255 -23.92 -4.10 -7.05
CA ASN A 255 -23.70 -3.39 -8.31
C ASN A 255 -22.64 -4.05 -9.20
N GLY A 256 -22.29 -5.32 -8.96
CA GLY A 256 -21.48 -6.13 -9.85
C GLY A 256 -19.96 -6.08 -9.61
N ALA A 257 -19.49 -5.47 -8.53
CA ALA A 257 -18.09 -5.63 -8.10
C ALA A 257 -17.84 -7.09 -7.68
N SER A 258 -16.64 -7.60 -7.96
CA SER A 258 -16.28 -8.98 -7.63
C SER A 258 -15.79 -9.13 -6.18
N ALA A 259 -15.25 -8.07 -5.59
CA ALA A 259 -14.81 -7.98 -4.21
C ALA A 259 -14.70 -6.50 -3.82
N VAL A 260 -14.33 -6.22 -2.59
CA VAL A 260 -13.95 -4.88 -2.11
C VAL A 260 -12.56 -4.91 -1.49
N GLN A 261 -11.78 -3.83 -1.67
CA GLN A 261 -10.50 -3.68 -0.97
C GLN A 261 -10.65 -2.67 0.16
N VAL A 262 -10.26 -3.10 1.35
CA VAL A 262 -10.38 -2.35 2.60
C VAL A 262 -9.03 -2.28 3.32
N ALA A 263 -8.76 -1.18 4.03
CA ALA A 263 -7.50 -0.98 4.75
C ALA A 263 -7.69 -0.30 6.11
N THR A 264 -8.43 0.79 6.16
CA THR A 264 -8.48 1.71 7.31
C THR A 264 -8.71 1.00 8.64
N ARG A 265 -9.70 0.10 8.75
CA ARG A 265 -9.99 -0.62 10.00
C ARG A 265 -8.91 -1.63 10.38
N PHE A 266 -8.15 -2.12 9.40
CA PHE A 266 -7.04 -3.05 9.64
C PHE A 266 -5.77 -2.35 10.13
N THR A 267 -5.63 -1.02 9.96
CA THR A 267 -4.46 -0.28 10.47
C THR A 267 -4.36 -0.29 11.99
N VAL A 268 -5.45 -0.49 12.69
CA VAL A 268 -5.52 -0.51 14.16
C VAL A 268 -5.71 -1.90 14.75
N THR A 269 -5.49 -2.96 13.97
CA THR A 269 -5.54 -4.35 14.46
C THR A 269 -4.21 -4.77 15.09
N LYS A 270 -4.24 -5.84 15.89
CA LYS A 270 -3.05 -6.40 16.53
C LYS A 270 -2.01 -6.88 15.53
N GLU A 271 -2.46 -7.44 14.40
CA GLU A 271 -1.63 -8.02 13.34
C GLU A 271 -0.98 -6.95 12.43
N CYS A 272 -1.51 -5.73 12.43
CA CYS A 272 -0.92 -4.60 11.72
C CYS A 272 0.40 -4.18 12.35
N GLY A 273 1.38 -3.83 11.51
CA GLY A 273 2.75 -3.50 11.96
C GLY A 273 2.93 -2.12 12.60
N LEU A 274 1.91 -1.26 12.60
CA LEU A 274 2.00 0.02 13.30
C LEU A 274 2.22 -0.20 14.80
N PRO A 275 3.08 0.59 15.45
CA PRO A 275 3.20 0.61 16.91
C PRO A 275 1.88 0.96 17.59
N ASP A 276 1.60 0.38 18.75
CA ASP A 276 0.31 0.56 19.43
C ASP A 276 0.02 2.02 19.81
N ASN A 277 1.04 2.78 20.20
CA ASN A 277 0.91 4.21 20.46
C ASN A 277 0.51 5.01 19.19
N VAL A 278 0.94 4.57 18.00
CA VAL A 278 0.52 5.16 16.72
C VAL A 278 -0.92 4.75 16.39
N LYS A 279 -1.31 3.48 16.60
CA LYS A 279 -2.70 3.03 16.45
C LYS A 279 -3.66 3.88 17.29
N GLN A 280 -3.26 4.26 18.51
CA GLN A 280 -4.07 5.16 19.36
C GLN A 280 -4.25 6.55 18.74
N LYS A 281 -3.29 7.07 17.97
CA LYS A 281 -3.46 8.34 17.25
C LYS A 281 -4.53 8.26 16.16
N TYR A 282 -4.65 7.12 15.50
CA TYR A 282 -5.72 6.89 14.52
C TYR A 282 -7.09 6.84 15.19
N PHE A 283 -7.23 6.17 16.34
CA PHE A 283 -8.50 6.18 17.10
C PHE A 283 -8.88 7.57 17.61
N GLN A 284 -7.90 8.40 17.94
CA GLN A 284 -8.10 9.76 18.44
C GLN A 284 -8.33 10.79 17.33
N SER A 285 -8.27 10.38 16.06
CA SER A 285 -8.44 11.32 14.94
C SER A 285 -9.85 11.86 14.86
N THR A 286 -9.95 13.09 14.33
CA THR A 286 -11.21 13.79 14.04
C THR A 286 -11.36 13.99 12.54
N GLU A 287 -12.54 14.30 12.06
CA GLU A 287 -12.78 14.48 10.64
C GLU A 287 -11.97 15.65 10.06
N ASP A 288 -11.94 16.77 10.77
CA ASP A 288 -11.14 17.95 10.46
C ASP A 288 -9.62 17.75 10.66
N GLY A 289 -9.24 16.69 11.37
CA GLY A 289 -7.86 16.25 11.53
C GLY A 289 -7.32 15.41 10.38
N ILE A 290 -8.09 15.19 9.31
CA ILE A 290 -7.67 14.45 8.11
C ILE A 290 -7.52 15.43 6.95
N GLU A 291 -6.33 15.50 6.38
CA GLU A 291 -6.04 16.42 5.27
C GLU A 291 -5.45 15.70 4.05
N VAL A 292 -5.60 16.34 2.90
CA VAL A 292 -4.87 16.00 1.67
C VAL A 292 -3.89 17.12 1.36
N ASN A 293 -2.61 16.77 1.32
CA ASN A 293 -1.52 17.74 1.13
C ASN A 293 -0.51 17.29 0.07
N MET A 294 0.47 18.15 -0.24
CA MET A 294 1.50 17.95 -1.26
C MET A 294 2.91 17.77 -0.67
N ILE A 295 3.03 17.37 0.59
CA ILE A 295 4.35 17.22 1.23
C ILE A 295 5.14 16.00 0.72
N SER A 296 4.48 15.08 0.03
CA SER A 296 5.17 13.94 -0.57
C SER A 296 6.17 14.38 -1.63
N PRO A 297 7.42 13.85 -1.62
CA PRO A 297 8.40 14.12 -2.66
C PRO A 297 8.07 13.44 -4.00
N THR A 298 7.04 12.59 -4.05
CA THR A 298 6.61 11.90 -5.27
C THR A 298 5.83 12.80 -6.23
N GLY A 299 5.36 13.97 -5.75
CA GLY A 299 4.52 14.89 -6.52
C GLY A 299 3.03 14.51 -6.54
N TYR A 300 2.63 13.43 -5.86
CA TYR A 300 1.22 13.06 -5.69
C TYR A 300 0.66 13.63 -4.38
N PRO A 301 -0.60 14.08 -4.37
CA PRO A 301 -1.30 14.41 -3.14
C PRO A 301 -1.38 13.19 -2.22
N MET A 302 -1.35 13.44 -0.92
CA MET A 302 -1.37 12.37 0.08
C MET A 302 -2.35 12.69 1.19
N ARG A 303 -3.27 11.74 1.50
CA ARG A 303 -4.19 11.86 2.64
C ARG A 303 -3.57 11.28 3.89
N MET A 304 -3.59 12.07 4.96
CA MET A 304 -2.98 11.71 6.23
C MET A 304 -3.59 12.47 7.41
N LEU A 305 -3.21 12.09 8.62
CA LEU A 305 -3.53 12.88 9.81
C LEU A 305 -2.70 14.17 9.83
N SER A 306 -3.35 15.29 10.06
CA SER A 306 -2.73 16.64 10.07
C SER A 306 -1.71 16.85 11.20
N ASN A 307 -1.79 16.04 12.25
CA ASN A 307 -0.85 16.03 13.38
C ASN A 307 0.26 14.98 13.26
N SER A 308 0.50 14.44 12.06
CA SER A 308 1.58 13.50 11.81
C SER A 308 2.94 14.15 12.05
N PRO A 309 3.89 13.47 12.73
CA PRO A 309 5.27 13.97 12.93
C PRO A 309 6.02 14.23 11.61
N ALA A 310 5.55 13.66 10.51
CA ALA A 310 6.13 13.86 9.18
C ALA A 310 5.95 15.28 8.63
N ILE A 311 5.06 16.09 9.22
CA ILE A 311 4.78 17.46 8.77
C ILE A 311 5.74 18.42 9.48
N GLY A 312 6.47 19.22 8.71
CA GLY A 312 7.39 20.22 9.24
C GLY A 312 8.68 19.65 9.83
N ASP A 313 8.97 18.37 9.56
CA ASP A 313 10.21 17.73 10.02
C ASP A 313 11.40 18.14 9.12
N GLY A 314 12.57 18.27 9.73
CA GLY A 314 13.84 18.58 9.08
C GLY A 314 14.86 17.45 9.18
N ILE A 315 14.43 16.22 8.96
CA ILE A 315 15.33 15.06 8.96
C ILE A 315 16.39 15.20 7.87
N ARG A 316 17.66 15.05 8.25
CA ARG A 316 18.75 14.99 7.27
C ARG A 316 18.53 13.81 6.30
N PRO A 317 18.54 14.03 4.96
CA PRO A 317 18.33 12.98 3.99
C PRO A 317 19.33 11.82 4.14
N ASN A 318 18.82 10.58 4.19
CA ASN A 318 19.59 9.35 4.31
C ASN A 318 19.15 8.32 3.27
N CYS A 319 19.10 8.74 1.99
CA CYS A 319 18.50 7.99 0.88
C CYS A 319 19.27 6.73 0.54
N GLU A 320 20.56 6.66 0.81
CA GLU A 320 21.42 5.52 0.53
C GLU A 320 20.99 4.24 1.26
N ALA A 321 20.34 4.39 2.42
CA ALA A 321 19.81 3.26 3.15
C ALA A 321 18.46 2.79 2.64
N TYR A 322 17.66 3.73 2.13
CA TYR A 322 16.25 3.51 1.79
C TYR A 322 15.95 3.72 0.32
N GLY A 323 16.62 4.67 -0.31
CA GLY A 323 16.74 4.87 -1.76
C GLY A 323 15.44 5.06 -2.51
N TYR A 324 14.47 5.87 -1.99
CA TYR A 324 13.13 5.81 -2.51
C TYR A 324 12.55 7.12 -2.98
N LEU A 325 11.42 7.01 -3.62
CA LEU A 325 10.31 7.94 -3.75
C LEU A 325 10.70 9.20 -4.49
N LEU A 326 10.65 9.05 -5.79
CA LEU A 326 11.02 10.06 -6.74
C LEU A 326 9.78 10.69 -7.37
N ASP A 327 9.90 11.94 -7.77
CA ASP A 327 8.95 12.59 -8.65
C ASP A 327 9.00 12.00 -10.06
N ALA A 328 8.19 12.55 -10.98
CA ALA A 328 8.15 12.10 -12.37
C ALA A 328 9.49 12.27 -13.12
N SER A 329 10.37 13.14 -12.63
CA SER A 329 11.71 13.41 -13.20
C SER A 329 12.81 12.52 -12.61
N GLY A 330 12.45 11.65 -11.63
CA GLY A 330 13.42 10.80 -10.96
C GLY A 330 14.22 11.50 -9.86
N ASN A 331 13.75 12.64 -9.34
CA ASN A 331 14.39 13.39 -8.28
C ASN A 331 13.60 13.33 -6.98
N CYS A 332 14.30 13.38 -5.84
CA CYS A 332 13.69 13.56 -4.55
C CYS A 332 13.61 15.05 -4.19
N SER A 333 12.42 15.65 -4.33
CA SER A 333 12.21 17.07 -4.04
C SER A 333 12.43 17.44 -2.56
N TYR A 334 12.36 16.47 -1.63
CA TYR A 334 12.73 16.73 -0.24
C TYR A 334 14.20 17.17 -0.07
N ILE A 335 15.13 16.57 -0.83
CA ILE A 335 16.56 16.95 -0.75
C ILE A 335 16.74 18.42 -1.11
N SER A 336 16.06 18.90 -2.16
CA SER A 336 16.13 20.30 -2.59
C SER A 336 15.54 21.24 -1.54
N SER A 337 14.38 20.88 -0.97
CA SER A 337 13.75 21.66 0.10
C SER A 337 14.62 21.71 1.35
N TYR A 338 15.16 20.56 1.79
CA TYR A 338 16.05 20.50 2.94
C TYR A 338 17.31 21.38 2.76
N ASN A 339 17.96 21.28 1.61
CA ASN A 339 19.17 22.08 1.32
C ASN A 339 18.87 23.58 1.27
N ARG A 340 17.70 23.99 0.76
CA ARG A 340 17.23 25.39 0.78
C ARG A 340 17.07 25.88 2.22
N GLU A 341 16.42 25.12 3.10
CA GLU A 341 16.23 25.51 4.49
C GLU A 341 17.56 25.56 5.26
N VAL A 342 18.49 24.64 5.01
CA VAL A 342 19.85 24.68 5.60
C VAL A 342 20.58 25.95 5.15
N ALA A 343 20.50 26.33 3.88
CA ALA A 343 21.13 27.53 3.35
C ALA A 343 20.51 28.82 3.90
N ALA A 344 19.18 28.83 4.13
CA ALA A 344 18.46 29.97 4.71
C ALA A 344 18.74 30.17 6.20
N HIS A 345 19.18 29.12 6.92
CA HIS A 345 19.41 29.16 8.37
C HIS A 345 20.84 28.66 8.73
N PRO A 346 21.90 29.41 8.33
CA PRO A 346 23.29 29.00 8.57
C PRO A 346 23.57 28.83 10.07
N GLY A 347 24.15 27.69 10.45
CA GLY A 347 24.48 27.39 11.85
C GLY A 347 23.33 26.86 12.71
N ALA A 348 22.12 26.74 12.18
CA ALA A 348 21.01 26.09 12.88
C ALA A 348 21.31 24.61 13.11
N LYS A 349 21.08 24.11 14.34
CA LYS A 349 21.24 22.68 14.68
C LYS A 349 20.19 21.81 13.98
N ARG A 350 19.03 22.34 13.69
CA ARG A 350 17.93 21.70 12.96
C ARG A 350 17.21 22.74 12.12
N VAL A 351 16.70 22.33 11.00
CA VAL A 351 15.81 23.11 10.13
C VAL A 351 14.42 22.48 10.15
N SER A 352 13.38 23.24 9.80
CA SER A 352 12.03 22.72 9.58
C SER A 352 11.72 22.81 8.10
N VAL A 353 11.25 21.72 7.49
CA VAL A 353 10.88 21.63 6.08
C VAL A 353 9.38 21.43 5.99
N MET A 354 8.66 22.51 5.72
CA MET A 354 7.18 22.52 5.75
C MET A 354 6.55 22.02 4.44
N ASP A 355 7.21 22.24 3.32
CA ASP A 355 6.66 21.96 1.99
C ASP A 355 6.90 20.53 1.50
N LYS A 356 7.82 19.80 2.12
CA LYS A 356 8.15 18.40 1.80
C LYS A 356 8.51 17.60 3.05
N THR A 357 8.34 16.28 2.97
CA THR A 357 8.79 15.37 4.03
C THR A 357 9.84 14.38 3.53
N CYS A 358 10.74 13.95 4.40
CA CYS A 358 11.63 12.81 4.13
C CYS A 358 10.85 11.49 4.18
N LEU A 359 10.08 11.18 3.14
CA LEU A 359 9.10 10.11 3.09
C LEU A 359 9.68 8.74 3.49
N CYS A 360 10.85 8.37 2.99
CA CYS A 360 11.52 7.10 3.31
C CYS A 360 11.77 6.95 4.81
N THR A 361 12.34 7.97 5.44
CA THR A 361 12.68 7.92 6.87
C THR A 361 11.41 7.92 7.73
N GLN A 362 10.43 8.75 7.37
CA GLN A 362 9.17 8.84 8.10
C GLN A 362 8.35 7.54 8.00
N MET A 363 8.30 6.92 6.82
CA MET A 363 7.64 5.61 6.66
C MET A 363 8.35 4.53 7.50
N ARG A 364 9.69 4.50 7.49
CA ARG A 364 10.45 3.55 8.29
C ARG A 364 10.21 3.71 9.80
N ASN A 365 10.09 4.95 10.26
CA ASN A 365 9.93 5.25 11.68
C ASN A 365 8.47 5.13 12.16
N PHE A 366 7.52 4.88 11.26
CA PHE A 366 6.07 4.96 11.52
C PHE A 366 5.58 6.35 11.94
N ASP A 367 6.25 7.39 11.48
CA ASP A 367 5.91 8.80 11.74
C ASP A 367 5.04 9.41 10.63
N LEU A 368 4.89 8.72 9.49
CA LEU A 368 4.00 9.11 8.40
C LEU A 368 2.62 8.47 8.59
N TRP A 369 1.68 9.22 9.13
CA TRP A 369 0.36 8.72 9.50
C TRP A 369 -0.66 8.89 8.37
N THR A 370 -0.49 8.13 7.29
CA THR A 370 -1.44 8.10 6.18
C THR A 370 -2.70 7.33 6.55
N CYS A 371 -3.87 7.80 6.09
CA CYS A 371 -5.15 7.19 6.44
C CYS A 371 -6.21 7.42 5.35
N GLY A 372 -7.25 6.59 5.30
CA GLY A 372 -8.45 6.85 4.52
C GLY A 372 -9.32 7.96 5.11
N GLN A 373 -10.23 8.52 4.31
CA GLN A 373 -11.12 9.62 4.73
C GLN A 373 -11.90 9.29 6.00
N TYR A 374 -12.30 8.05 6.21
CA TYR A 374 -13.10 7.64 7.36
C TYR A 374 -12.28 7.14 8.56
N ALA A 375 -10.99 7.48 8.65
CA ALA A 375 -10.17 7.09 9.81
C ALA A 375 -10.73 7.64 11.14
N TYR A 376 -11.36 8.82 11.13
CA TYR A 376 -11.99 9.42 12.31
C TYR A 376 -13.12 8.56 12.92
N ARG A 377 -13.68 7.63 12.15
CA ARG A 377 -14.71 6.67 12.61
C ARG A 377 -14.11 5.44 13.31
N LEU A 378 -12.80 5.27 13.35
CA LEU A 378 -12.16 4.13 14.00
C LEU A 378 -12.53 4.02 15.47
N LYS A 379 -12.70 5.14 16.17
CA LYS A 379 -13.17 5.18 17.57
C LYS A 379 -14.53 4.48 17.77
N ASP A 380 -15.36 4.44 16.73
CA ASP A 380 -16.70 3.83 16.77
C ASP A 380 -16.62 2.30 16.58
N THR A 381 -15.44 1.75 16.24
CA THR A 381 -15.22 0.33 15.99
C THR A 381 -14.65 -0.42 17.21
N SER A 382 -14.37 0.27 18.31
CA SER A 382 -13.72 -0.30 19.48
C SER A 382 -14.27 0.31 20.77
N VAL A 383 -13.84 -0.26 21.89
CA VAL A 383 -14.23 0.17 23.23
C VAL A 383 -13.10 1.00 23.84
N LYS A 384 -13.46 2.18 24.36
CA LYS A 384 -12.53 3.03 25.10
C LYS A 384 -12.33 2.44 26.51
N GLN A 385 -11.08 2.30 26.94
CA GLN A 385 -10.68 1.75 28.23
C GLN A 385 -10.57 2.86 29.30
N ASP A 386 -10.46 2.48 30.56
CA ASP A 386 -10.38 3.41 31.70
C ASP A 386 -9.17 4.34 31.64
N ASP A 387 -8.06 3.90 31.05
CA ASP A 387 -6.86 4.70 30.82
C ASP A 387 -6.97 5.68 29.64
N GLY A 388 -8.13 5.70 28.96
CA GLY A 388 -8.40 6.54 27.81
C GLY A 388 -7.93 5.99 26.48
N SER A 389 -7.24 4.85 26.44
CA SER A 389 -6.86 4.15 25.22
C SER A 389 -8.06 3.39 24.62
N TYR A 390 -7.94 2.99 23.35
CA TYR A 390 -8.90 2.12 22.68
C TYR A 390 -8.36 0.68 22.61
N ARG A 391 -9.22 -0.29 22.86
CA ARG A 391 -8.89 -1.72 22.75
C ARG A 391 -8.53 -2.06 21.30
N LEU A 392 -7.36 -2.69 21.09
CA LEU A 392 -6.97 -3.17 19.77
C LEU A 392 -7.71 -4.45 19.43
N LEU A 393 -8.32 -4.48 18.25
CA LEU A 393 -9.03 -5.65 17.73
C LEU A 393 -8.06 -6.61 17.02
N THR A 394 -8.49 -7.84 16.82
CA THR A 394 -7.82 -8.76 15.90
C THR A 394 -8.27 -8.50 14.46
N ALA A 395 -7.44 -8.83 13.50
CA ALA A 395 -7.82 -8.79 12.08
C ALA A 395 -9.00 -9.73 11.79
N GLU A 396 -9.09 -10.88 12.51
CA GLU A 396 -10.24 -11.79 12.43
C GLU A 396 -11.54 -11.10 12.82
N HIS A 397 -11.57 -10.37 13.93
CA HIS A 397 -12.76 -9.63 14.36
C HIS A 397 -13.23 -8.65 13.29
N VAL A 398 -12.31 -7.82 12.78
CA VAL A 398 -12.62 -6.83 11.74
C VAL A 398 -13.06 -7.50 10.44
N PHE A 399 -12.41 -8.59 10.04
CA PHE A 399 -12.76 -9.33 8.83
C PHE A 399 -14.17 -9.93 8.93
N LYS A 400 -14.49 -10.58 10.05
CA LYS A 400 -15.80 -11.16 10.30
C LYS A 400 -16.90 -10.10 10.39
N ASP A 401 -16.60 -8.93 10.94
CA ASP A 401 -17.52 -7.82 10.94
C ASP A 401 -17.87 -7.38 9.52
N TYR A 402 -16.89 -7.19 8.64
CA TYR A 402 -17.17 -6.95 7.22
C TYR A 402 -17.98 -8.07 6.57
N GLN A 403 -17.62 -9.33 6.86
CA GLN A 403 -18.23 -10.50 6.23
C GLN A 403 -19.69 -10.69 6.58
N PHE A 404 -20.06 -10.44 7.84
CA PHE A 404 -21.36 -10.83 8.38
C PHE A 404 -22.29 -9.66 8.73
N SER A 405 -21.81 -8.43 8.78
CA SER A 405 -22.66 -7.26 8.97
C SER A 405 -23.46 -6.93 7.71
N SER A 406 -24.74 -6.57 7.87
CA SER A 406 -25.66 -6.39 6.74
C SER A 406 -26.20 -4.97 6.59
N ASP A 407 -26.16 -4.15 7.61
CA ASP A 407 -26.90 -2.88 7.71
C ASP A 407 -26.00 -1.66 8.01
N GLY A 408 -24.69 -1.81 7.84
CA GLY A 408 -23.73 -0.77 8.22
C GLY A 408 -23.44 -0.70 9.71
N SER A 409 -24.02 -1.62 10.51
CA SER A 409 -23.64 -1.79 11.91
C SER A 409 -22.20 -2.30 12.04
N ILE A 410 -21.59 -2.04 13.18
CA ILE A 410 -20.25 -2.47 13.52
C ILE A 410 -20.33 -3.36 14.75
N LEU A 411 -19.77 -4.57 14.65
CA LEU A 411 -19.66 -5.48 15.79
C LEU A 411 -18.57 -4.96 16.73
N LEU A 412 -19.01 -4.49 17.91
CA LEU A 412 -18.07 -4.11 18.96
C LEU A 412 -17.50 -5.36 19.64
N PRO A 413 -16.25 -5.31 20.13
CA PRO A 413 -15.69 -6.40 20.91
C PRO A 413 -16.43 -6.52 22.25
N GLU A 414 -16.64 -7.76 22.70
CA GLU A 414 -17.16 -8.08 24.02
C GLU A 414 -16.19 -7.70 25.14
#